data_8e58698132b13aeacd6c0db787884bfc
#
_entry.id   8e58698132b13aeacd6c0db787884bfc
#
_cell.length_a   1.000
_cell.length_b   1.000
_cell.length_c   1.000
_cell.angle_alpha   90.00
_cell.angle_beta   90.00
_cell.angle_gamma   90.00
#
_symmetry.space_group_name_H-M   'P 1'
#
loop_
_entity.id
_entity.type
_entity.pdbx_description
1 polymer ?
#
loop_
_entity_poly.entity_id
_entity_poly.type
_entity_poly.pdbx_seq_one_letter_code
_entity_poly.pdbx_strand_id
1 'polypeptide(L)'
;MSLIEIEDLTFSYSTQQHEPALRNLSCSIEQGSFVGITGLAEAGKSTFCRLIAGYIPHFFQGEFSGRVNVAGKDTTETTIGELAEWVGFVFENPFDQLTGASLTVLEEAAFALENMGLAREQIRLRAEKSLTQVGMEDLKDRHPQQLSGGQSQRLALASILAVQPEVFILDEPTSQLDPLGVEEVFDVISDMHTRGNTLIVVSQDLDHLAIRSDRLMVIDKGEIKWDGEPREVLLEAAEVRYPILIPDVLEISRKLRAAGRIPSNPPLPLTVEQAANELSSIDTPGSAETIAAGRTSRHSKVESSKELVFEDVYYNYPTGVSAIRGVSLSLDEGCVCIVGQNGAGKTTFAKHLNGLLRPTRGRVLVRGKDTREYRVAELAREVGLAFQNPDDQLFRSTVEEEVRFGPDNVGAGPEEAKRMVAFAMDLMGLEAVPEKKPHDFGVPERKRVATASVIAMNTPVVVLDEPTGGQDAEGIELLGQLVGQLVQQGKLVVVVTHDVNFAARHADRVIALYQGRVLLDDDPRTVFGREETLARTHVEPPAVTRLGKLLGLEETLLSPEELLAVFAPE
;
A
#
# COMPACT_ATOMS: atom_id res chain seq x y z
N MET A 1 13.90 -30.00 -8.31
CA MET A 1 14.12 -29.84 -9.77
C MET A 1 13.78 -28.40 -10.09
N SER A 2 14.65 -27.72 -10.84
CA SER A 2 14.36 -26.36 -11.27
C SER A 2 13.12 -26.35 -12.17
N LEU A 3 12.13 -25.54 -11.84
CA LEU A 3 10.91 -25.36 -12.63
C LEU A 3 11.03 -24.12 -13.52
N ILE A 4 11.77 -23.11 -13.06
CA ILE A 4 12.06 -21.89 -13.81
C ILE A 4 13.57 -21.71 -13.85
N GLU A 5 14.12 -21.47 -15.05
CA GLU A 5 15.53 -21.20 -15.28
C GLU A 5 15.67 -19.93 -16.12
N ILE A 6 16.48 -19.00 -15.64
CA ILE A 6 16.77 -17.73 -16.29
C ILE A 6 18.28 -17.62 -16.42
N GLU A 7 18.77 -17.39 -17.64
CA GLU A 7 20.18 -17.33 -17.97
C GLU A 7 20.52 -16.02 -18.72
N ASP A 8 21.44 -15.25 -18.16
CA ASP A 8 22.03 -14.02 -18.74
C ASP A 8 21.01 -13.04 -19.35
N LEU A 9 19.87 -12.91 -18.67
CA LEU A 9 18.72 -12.17 -19.13
C LEU A 9 18.97 -10.65 -19.07
N THR A 10 18.84 -9.99 -20.21
CA THR A 10 18.77 -8.52 -20.30
C THR A 10 17.57 -8.13 -21.15
N PHE A 11 16.80 -7.14 -20.68
CA PHE A 11 15.63 -6.66 -21.38
C PHE A 11 15.48 -5.14 -21.28
N SER A 12 15.19 -4.48 -22.43
CA SER A 12 14.89 -3.06 -22.54
C SER A 12 13.59 -2.87 -23.29
N TYR A 13 12.64 -2.10 -22.73
CA TYR A 13 11.40 -1.75 -23.45
C TYR A 13 11.72 -0.85 -24.66
N SER A 14 11.01 -1.02 -25.78
CA SER A 14 11.18 -0.23 -27.00
C SER A 14 10.91 1.28 -26.80
N THR A 15 10.19 1.64 -25.75
CA THR A 15 9.87 3.03 -25.39
C THR A 15 10.92 3.70 -24.50
N GLN A 16 11.84 2.94 -23.92
CA GLN A 16 12.92 3.43 -23.05
C GLN A 16 14.23 3.47 -23.83
N GLN A 17 14.74 4.65 -24.14
CA GLN A 17 15.89 4.81 -25.04
C GLN A 17 17.27 4.54 -24.41
N HIS A 18 17.42 4.37 -23.06
CA HIS A 18 18.78 4.42 -22.48
C HIS A 18 19.10 3.42 -21.36
N GLU A 19 18.16 2.78 -20.68
CA GLU A 19 18.51 1.83 -19.63
C GLU A 19 17.68 0.54 -19.68
N PRO A 20 18.34 -0.65 -19.62
CA PRO A 20 17.61 -1.91 -19.55
C PRO A 20 16.80 -2.01 -18.24
N ALA A 21 15.57 -2.49 -18.37
CA ALA A 21 14.70 -2.77 -17.22
C ALA A 21 15.17 -3.99 -16.42
N LEU A 22 15.87 -4.93 -17.07
CA LEU A 22 16.59 -6.05 -16.43
C LEU A 22 17.97 -6.18 -17.07
N ARG A 23 18.99 -6.50 -16.25
CA ARG A 23 20.40 -6.54 -16.64
C ARG A 23 21.06 -7.81 -16.18
N ASN A 24 21.54 -8.61 -17.13
CA ASN A 24 22.37 -9.80 -16.89
C ASN A 24 21.90 -10.67 -15.71
N LEU A 25 20.58 -10.90 -15.64
CA LEU A 25 19.94 -11.56 -14.54
C LEU A 25 19.96 -13.08 -14.78
N SER A 26 20.49 -13.85 -13.82
CA SER A 26 20.48 -15.31 -13.85
C SER A 26 20.00 -15.83 -12.51
N CYS A 27 18.98 -16.71 -12.53
CA CYS A 27 18.48 -17.39 -11.34
C CYS A 27 17.69 -18.64 -11.72
N SER A 28 17.46 -19.49 -10.71
CA SER A 28 16.57 -20.65 -10.83
C SER A 28 15.54 -20.66 -9.71
N ILE A 29 14.34 -21.17 -9.99
CA ILE A 29 13.27 -21.34 -9.00
C ILE A 29 12.86 -22.82 -8.99
N GLU A 30 12.95 -23.42 -7.81
CA GLU A 30 12.62 -24.83 -7.61
C GLU A 30 11.10 -25.03 -7.57
N GLN A 31 10.65 -26.22 -8.03
CA GLN A 31 9.25 -26.60 -7.93
C GLN A 31 8.80 -26.66 -6.46
N GLY A 32 7.64 -26.08 -6.18
CA GLY A 32 7.04 -26.06 -4.84
C GLY A 32 7.64 -25.02 -3.89
N SER A 33 8.59 -24.17 -4.35
CA SER A 33 9.14 -23.11 -3.52
C SER A 33 8.27 -21.86 -3.49
N PHE A 34 8.32 -21.12 -2.39
CA PHE A 34 7.74 -19.79 -2.25
C PHE A 34 8.86 -18.74 -2.29
N VAL A 35 8.94 -18.01 -3.40
CA VAL A 35 9.90 -16.92 -3.60
C VAL A 35 9.22 -15.58 -3.41
N GLY A 36 9.64 -14.83 -2.40
CA GLY A 36 9.28 -13.43 -2.22
C GLY A 36 10.21 -12.53 -3.05
N ILE A 37 9.66 -11.51 -3.67
CA ILE A 37 10.43 -10.49 -4.42
C ILE A 37 10.09 -9.11 -3.87
N THR A 38 11.12 -8.32 -3.56
CA THR A 38 10.96 -6.93 -3.15
C THR A 38 12.01 -6.03 -3.80
N GLY A 39 11.96 -4.75 -3.55
CA GLY A 39 12.87 -3.73 -4.09
C GLY A 39 12.15 -2.43 -4.38
N LEU A 40 12.88 -1.39 -4.71
CA LEU A 40 12.34 -0.06 -4.99
C LEU A 40 11.35 -0.05 -6.16
N ALA A 41 10.58 1.02 -6.26
CA ALA A 41 9.79 1.28 -7.45
C ALA A 41 10.69 1.34 -8.69
N GLU A 42 10.16 0.93 -9.84
CA GLU A 42 10.89 0.85 -11.13
C GLU A 42 12.15 -0.06 -11.11
N ALA A 43 12.39 -0.86 -10.05
CA ALA A 43 13.56 -1.75 -9.96
C ALA A 43 13.55 -2.94 -10.95
N GLY A 44 12.44 -3.18 -11.66
CA GLY A 44 12.31 -4.28 -12.63
C GLY A 44 11.50 -5.49 -12.14
N LYS A 45 10.89 -5.44 -10.96
CA LYS A 45 10.12 -6.55 -10.35
C LYS A 45 9.00 -7.07 -11.25
N SER A 46 8.09 -6.19 -11.68
CA SER A 46 6.98 -6.57 -12.57
C SER A 46 7.47 -7.00 -13.95
N THR A 47 8.60 -6.45 -14.43
CA THR A 47 9.24 -6.88 -15.69
C THR A 47 9.75 -8.31 -15.58
N PHE A 48 10.37 -8.67 -14.46
CA PHE A 48 10.80 -10.03 -14.15
C PHE A 48 9.61 -11.00 -14.15
N CYS A 49 8.52 -10.64 -13.50
CA CYS A 49 7.30 -11.45 -13.46
C CYS A 49 6.67 -11.63 -14.86
N ARG A 50 6.62 -10.55 -15.66
CA ARG A 50 6.07 -10.59 -17.04
C ARG A 50 6.88 -11.47 -17.97
N LEU A 51 8.20 -11.56 -17.79
CA LEU A 51 9.08 -12.46 -18.55
C LEU A 51 8.77 -13.92 -18.27
N ILE A 52 8.62 -14.30 -16.99
CA ILE A 52 8.26 -15.67 -16.60
C ILE A 52 6.88 -16.05 -17.13
N ALA A 53 5.93 -15.11 -17.11
CA ALA A 53 4.58 -15.33 -17.63
C ALA A 53 4.50 -15.31 -19.18
N GLY A 54 5.60 -15.02 -19.88
CA GLY A 54 5.65 -14.95 -21.33
C GLY A 54 5.00 -13.70 -21.95
N TYR A 55 4.60 -12.70 -21.13
CA TYR A 55 4.11 -11.42 -21.68
C TYR A 55 5.22 -10.65 -22.40
N ILE A 56 6.47 -10.89 -22.03
CA ILE A 56 7.66 -10.44 -22.75
C ILE A 56 8.30 -11.67 -23.41
N PRO A 57 8.57 -11.64 -24.72
CA PRO A 57 8.43 -10.52 -25.67
C PRO A 57 7.08 -10.45 -26.40
N HIS A 58 6.12 -11.34 -26.13
CA HIS A 58 4.93 -11.52 -26.96
C HIS A 58 3.95 -10.34 -26.94
N PHE A 59 3.75 -9.73 -25.76
CA PHE A 59 2.85 -8.58 -25.60
C PHE A 59 3.64 -7.26 -25.43
N PHE A 60 4.66 -7.27 -24.58
CA PHE A 60 5.54 -6.13 -24.39
C PHE A 60 6.79 -6.30 -25.26
N GLN A 61 6.94 -5.44 -26.27
CA GLN A 61 8.06 -5.49 -27.20
C GLN A 61 9.28 -4.72 -26.65
N GLY A 62 10.48 -5.22 -27.01
CA GLY A 62 11.72 -4.63 -26.62
C GLY A 62 12.92 -5.41 -27.09
N GLU A 63 14.12 -4.95 -26.72
CA GLU A 63 15.37 -5.68 -26.96
C GLU A 63 15.54 -6.72 -25.85
N PHE A 64 15.63 -7.98 -26.26
CA PHE A 64 15.73 -9.15 -25.38
C PHE A 64 17.00 -9.93 -25.68
N SER A 65 17.74 -10.32 -24.64
CA SER A 65 18.85 -11.26 -24.74
C SER A 65 18.86 -12.19 -23.52
N GLY A 66 19.48 -13.36 -23.65
CA GLY A 66 19.45 -14.41 -22.65
C GLY A 66 18.31 -15.40 -22.88
N ARG A 67 17.97 -16.19 -21.86
CA ARG A 67 16.98 -17.26 -21.96
C ARG A 67 16.10 -17.34 -20.72
N VAL A 68 14.80 -17.60 -20.93
CA VAL A 68 13.84 -17.88 -19.86
C VAL A 68 13.13 -19.18 -20.19
N ASN A 69 13.26 -20.17 -19.32
CA ASN A 69 12.65 -21.48 -19.43
C ASN A 69 11.68 -21.72 -18.27
N VAL A 70 10.44 -22.08 -18.55
CA VAL A 70 9.41 -22.38 -17.57
C VAL A 70 8.85 -23.77 -17.85
N ALA A 71 8.96 -24.68 -16.89
CA ALA A 71 8.52 -26.07 -17.03
C ALA A 71 9.08 -26.76 -18.30
N GLY A 72 10.34 -26.48 -18.66
CA GLY A 72 11.01 -27.01 -19.84
C GLY A 72 10.63 -26.32 -21.15
N LYS A 73 9.86 -25.24 -21.13
CA LYS A 73 9.42 -24.46 -22.29
C LYS A 73 10.12 -23.12 -22.34
N ASP A 74 10.73 -22.77 -23.48
CA ASP A 74 11.30 -21.45 -23.71
C ASP A 74 10.17 -20.44 -23.91
N THR A 75 10.15 -19.38 -23.09
CA THR A 75 9.07 -18.38 -23.11
C THR A 75 9.02 -17.56 -24.40
N THR A 76 10.13 -17.49 -25.15
CA THR A 76 10.20 -16.78 -26.44
C THR A 76 9.63 -17.58 -27.60
N GLU A 77 9.64 -18.90 -27.49
CA GLU A 77 9.15 -19.83 -28.53
C GLU A 77 7.73 -20.34 -28.23
N THR A 78 7.28 -20.27 -26.97
CA THR A 78 5.99 -20.77 -26.51
C THR A 78 4.97 -19.65 -26.45
N THR A 79 3.78 -19.87 -26.99
CA THR A 79 2.71 -18.84 -26.98
C THR A 79 2.21 -18.55 -25.56
N ILE A 80 1.70 -17.32 -25.32
CA ILE A 80 1.10 -16.95 -24.03
C ILE A 80 -0.02 -17.90 -23.62
N GLY A 81 -0.85 -18.35 -24.58
CA GLY A 81 -1.93 -19.30 -24.31
C GLY A 81 -1.44 -20.66 -23.80
N GLU A 82 -0.36 -21.17 -24.34
CA GLU A 82 0.27 -22.42 -23.87
C GLU A 82 0.97 -22.23 -22.51
N LEU A 83 1.60 -21.07 -22.26
CA LEU A 83 2.22 -20.75 -20.97
C LEU A 83 1.18 -20.54 -19.88
N ALA A 84 -0.01 -20.01 -20.21
CA ALA A 84 -1.10 -19.77 -19.26
C ALA A 84 -1.67 -21.06 -18.64
N GLU A 85 -1.40 -22.24 -19.23
CA GLU A 85 -1.72 -23.53 -18.62
C GLU A 85 -0.79 -23.85 -17.43
N TRP A 86 0.42 -23.27 -17.42
CA TRP A 86 1.48 -23.56 -16.44
C TRP A 86 1.70 -22.41 -15.46
N VAL A 87 1.46 -21.17 -15.91
CA VAL A 87 1.72 -19.94 -15.14
C VAL A 87 0.44 -19.13 -15.00
N GLY A 88 -0.02 -18.97 -13.79
CA GLY A 88 -1.07 -18.03 -13.43
C GLY A 88 -0.47 -16.71 -12.98
N PHE A 89 -0.99 -15.58 -13.48
CA PHE A 89 -0.49 -14.24 -13.16
C PHE A 89 -1.61 -13.39 -12.57
N VAL A 90 -1.38 -12.83 -11.39
CA VAL A 90 -2.26 -11.82 -10.76
C VAL A 90 -1.58 -10.47 -10.86
N PHE A 91 -2.26 -9.52 -11.51
CA PHE A 91 -1.75 -8.15 -11.70
C PHE A 91 -1.92 -7.31 -10.44
N GLU A 92 -1.05 -6.30 -10.28
CA GLU A 92 -1.13 -5.30 -9.22
C GLU A 92 -2.51 -4.61 -9.17
N ASN A 93 -3.04 -4.25 -10.34
CA ASN A 93 -4.37 -3.67 -10.47
C ASN A 93 -5.38 -4.77 -10.90
N PRO A 94 -6.31 -5.19 -10.04
CA PRO A 94 -7.28 -6.24 -10.37
C PRO A 94 -8.19 -5.88 -11.55
N PHE A 95 -8.42 -4.60 -11.82
CA PHE A 95 -9.25 -4.15 -12.94
C PHE A 95 -8.61 -4.43 -14.30
N ASP A 96 -7.29 -4.57 -14.37
CA ASP A 96 -6.57 -4.94 -15.59
C ASP A 96 -6.71 -6.45 -15.91
N GLN A 97 -7.11 -7.24 -14.91
CA GLN A 97 -7.30 -8.69 -15.03
C GLN A 97 -8.75 -9.08 -15.31
N LEU A 98 -9.71 -8.38 -14.70
CA LEU A 98 -11.13 -8.69 -14.86
C LEU A 98 -11.58 -8.38 -16.29
N THR A 99 -12.25 -9.35 -16.94
CA THR A 99 -12.61 -9.26 -18.35
C THR A 99 -13.63 -8.18 -18.66
N GLY A 100 -14.45 -7.80 -17.66
CA GLY A 100 -15.58 -6.88 -17.83
C GLY A 100 -16.72 -7.41 -18.71
N ALA A 101 -16.60 -8.64 -19.20
CA ALA A 101 -17.61 -9.29 -20.04
C ALA A 101 -18.60 -10.14 -19.23
N SER A 102 -18.20 -10.57 -18.05
CA SER A 102 -18.99 -11.45 -17.18
C SER A 102 -20.05 -10.67 -16.41
N LEU A 103 -21.24 -11.25 -16.27
CA LEU A 103 -22.35 -10.64 -15.52
C LEU A 103 -22.33 -11.02 -14.04
N THR A 104 -21.63 -12.09 -13.69
CA THR A 104 -21.53 -12.57 -12.31
C THR A 104 -20.07 -12.88 -11.92
N VAL A 105 -19.78 -12.83 -10.63
CA VAL A 105 -18.51 -13.24 -10.04
C VAL A 105 -18.16 -14.68 -10.40
N LEU A 106 -19.16 -15.57 -10.43
CA LEU A 106 -18.97 -16.96 -10.83
C LEU A 106 -18.55 -17.09 -12.29
N GLU A 107 -19.20 -16.35 -13.21
CA GLU A 107 -18.83 -16.34 -14.63
C GLU A 107 -17.42 -15.79 -14.84
N GLU A 108 -17.02 -14.75 -14.11
CA GLU A 108 -15.67 -14.19 -14.18
C GLU A 108 -14.62 -15.22 -13.72
N ALA A 109 -14.85 -15.91 -12.59
CA ALA A 109 -13.97 -16.98 -12.13
C ALA A 109 -13.91 -18.19 -13.08
N ALA A 110 -14.97 -18.41 -13.87
CA ALA A 110 -15.08 -19.50 -14.84
C ALA A 110 -14.45 -19.17 -16.20
N PHE A 111 -14.26 -17.90 -16.52
CA PHE A 111 -13.92 -17.41 -17.87
C PHE A 111 -12.69 -18.10 -18.49
N ALA A 112 -11.59 -18.20 -17.73
CA ALA A 112 -10.37 -18.88 -18.21
C ALA A 112 -10.61 -20.37 -18.51
N LEU A 113 -11.42 -21.04 -17.68
CA LEU A 113 -11.75 -22.47 -17.84
C LEU A 113 -12.61 -22.74 -19.10
N GLU A 114 -13.47 -21.79 -19.46
CA GLU A 114 -14.26 -21.85 -20.69
C GLU A 114 -13.35 -21.79 -21.92
N ASN A 115 -12.36 -20.88 -21.90
CA ASN A 115 -11.37 -20.76 -22.98
C ASN A 115 -10.48 -22.00 -23.11
N MET A 116 -10.24 -22.72 -22.02
CA MET A 116 -9.52 -24.01 -22.03
C MET A 116 -10.39 -25.16 -22.56
N GLY A 117 -11.68 -24.95 -22.81
CA GLY A 117 -12.58 -25.95 -23.38
C GLY A 117 -12.96 -27.09 -22.42
N LEU A 118 -12.92 -26.85 -21.12
CA LEU A 118 -13.30 -27.85 -20.11
C LEU A 118 -14.81 -28.16 -20.16
N ALA A 119 -15.19 -29.35 -19.64
CA ALA A 119 -16.59 -29.72 -19.52
C ALA A 119 -17.31 -28.81 -18.49
N ARG A 120 -18.58 -28.43 -18.79
CA ARG A 120 -19.37 -27.49 -18.00
C ARG A 120 -19.42 -27.81 -16.51
N GLU A 121 -19.50 -29.09 -16.15
CA GLU A 121 -19.51 -29.51 -14.75
C GLU A 121 -18.17 -29.24 -14.05
N GLN A 122 -17.05 -29.46 -14.76
CA GLN A 122 -15.72 -29.20 -14.25
C GLN A 122 -15.47 -27.69 -14.10
N ILE A 123 -15.92 -26.89 -15.07
CA ILE A 123 -15.85 -25.42 -15.01
C ILE A 123 -16.55 -24.93 -13.74
N ARG A 124 -17.81 -25.32 -13.55
CA ARG A 124 -18.59 -24.91 -12.40
C ARG A 124 -17.94 -25.32 -11.07
N LEU A 125 -17.53 -26.59 -10.96
CA LEU A 125 -16.93 -27.13 -9.74
C LEU A 125 -15.63 -26.39 -9.38
N ARG A 126 -14.75 -26.14 -10.36
CA ARG A 126 -13.49 -25.44 -10.13
C ARG A 126 -13.72 -23.96 -9.78
N ALA A 127 -14.61 -23.26 -10.46
CA ALA A 127 -14.94 -21.87 -10.18
C ALA A 127 -15.61 -21.71 -8.79
N GLU A 128 -16.60 -22.53 -8.43
CA GLU A 128 -17.20 -22.50 -7.11
C GLU A 128 -16.16 -22.80 -5.99
N LYS A 129 -15.28 -23.78 -6.22
CA LYS A 129 -14.22 -24.11 -5.27
C LYS A 129 -13.22 -22.96 -5.10
N SER A 130 -12.78 -22.32 -6.18
CA SER A 130 -11.85 -21.21 -6.10
C SER A 130 -12.47 -20.01 -5.37
N LEU A 131 -13.75 -19.70 -5.60
CA LEU A 131 -14.47 -18.66 -4.88
C LEU A 131 -14.58 -18.95 -3.37
N THR A 132 -14.82 -20.21 -2.99
CA THR A 132 -14.82 -20.61 -1.57
C THR A 132 -13.43 -20.43 -0.93
N GLN A 133 -12.34 -20.76 -1.66
CA GLN A 133 -10.97 -20.60 -1.17
C GLN A 133 -10.60 -19.15 -0.83
N VAL A 134 -11.19 -18.18 -1.54
CA VAL A 134 -10.96 -16.75 -1.30
C VAL A 134 -12.10 -16.07 -0.52
N GLY A 135 -13.04 -16.86 0.07
CA GLY A 135 -14.16 -16.34 0.88
C GLY A 135 -15.16 -15.50 0.08
N MET A 136 -15.46 -15.88 -1.16
CA MET A 136 -16.36 -15.13 -2.04
C MET A 136 -17.61 -15.91 -2.48
N GLU A 137 -17.91 -17.05 -1.88
CA GLU A 137 -19.06 -17.90 -2.23
C GLU A 137 -20.41 -17.17 -2.14
N ASP A 138 -20.58 -16.31 -1.16
CA ASP A 138 -21.82 -15.52 -0.96
C ASP A 138 -21.98 -14.39 -1.98
N LEU A 139 -20.91 -14.06 -2.73
CA LEU A 139 -20.89 -13.00 -3.73
C LEU A 139 -20.98 -13.52 -5.17
N LYS A 140 -21.09 -14.84 -5.36
CA LYS A 140 -20.98 -15.50 -6.67
C LYS A 140 -21.95 -14.98 -7.73
N ASP A 141 -23.16 -14.56 -7.32
CA ASP A 141 -24.21 -14.06 -8.20
C ASP A 141 -24.18 -12.52 -8.37
N ARG A 142 -23.22 -11.83 -7.70
CA ARG A 142 -23.06 -10.38 -7.81
C ARG A 142 -22.34 -10.01 -9.09
N HIS A 143 -22.64 -8.83 -9.63
CA HIS A 143 -21.92 -8.28 -10.77
C HIS A 143 -20.49 -7.84 -10.36
N PRO A 144 -19.42 -8.18 -11.11
CA PRO A 144 -18.03 -7.82 -10.76
C PRO A 144 -17.81 -6.31 -10.50
N GLN A 145 -18.46 -5.44 -11.27
CA GLN A 145 -18.36 -3.98 -11.08
C GLN A 145 -18.98 -3.45 -9.78
N GLN A 146 -19.70 -4.29 -9.03
CA GLN A 146 -20.28 -3.92 -7.73
C GLN A 146 -19.38 -4.34 -6.55
N LEU A 147 -18.23 -4.92 -6.85
CA LEU A 147 -17.26 -5.33 -5.84
C LEU A 147 -16.44 -4.14 -5.36
N SER A 148 -15.99 -4.21 -4.09
CA SER A 148 -14.94 -3.32 -3.59
C SER A 148 -13.58 -3.71 -4.19
N GLY A 149 -12.57 -2.81 -4.12
CA GLY A 149 -11.22 -3.12 -4.59
C GLY A 149 -10.66 -4.43 -4.03
N GLY A 150 -10.79 -4.67 -2.71
CA GLY A 150 -10.36 -5.91 -2.09
C GLY A 150 -11.15 -7.14 -2.53
N GLN A 151 -12.46 -7.01 -2.80
CA GLN A 151 -13.25 -8.09 -3.38
C GLN A 151 -12.86 -8.37 -4.83
N SER A 152 -12.52 -7.32 -5.61
CA SER A 152 -12.01 -7.48 -6.98
C SER A 152 -10.67 -8.20 -7.00
N GLN A 153 -9.77 -7.89 -6.04
CA GLN A 153 -8.48 -8.57 -5.89
C GLN A 153 -8.67 -10.06 -5.57
N ARG A 154 -9.56 -10.39 -4.65
CA ARG A 154 -9.89 -11.78 -4.32
C ARG A 154 -10.53 -12.51 -5.51
N LEU A 155 -11.36 -11.84 -6.31
CA LEU A 155 -11.90 -12.42 -7.55
C LEU A 155 -10.80 -12.69 -8.58
N ALA A 156 -9.86 -11.74 -8.76
CA ALA A 156 -8.71 -11.93 -9.63
C ALA A 156 -7.87 -13.14 -9.20
N LEU A 157 -7.64 -13.31 -7.89
CA LEU A 157 -6.96 -14.49 -7.35
C LEU A 157 -7.77 -15.78 -7.59
N ALA A 158 -9.12 -15.75 -7.37
CA ALA A 158 -9.99 -16.90 -7.60
C ALA A 158 -9.98 -17.35 -9.06
N SER A 159 -9.96 -16.42 -10.03
CA SER A 159 -9.93 -16.75 -11.45
C SER A 159 -8.67 -17.53 -11.85
N ILE A 160 -7.53 -17.21 -11.25
CA ILE A 160 -6.28 -17.94 -11.49
C ILE A 160 -6.24 -19.27 -10.71
N LEU A 161 -6.73 -19.28 -9.45
CA LEU A 161 -6.86 -20.52 -8.68
C LEU A 161 -7.73 -21.58 -9.39
N ALA A 162 -8.77 -21.14 -10.10
CA ALA A 162 -9.64 -22.04 -10.86
C ALA A 162 -8.90 -22.79 -11.96
N VAL A 163 -7.92 -22.16 -12.62
CA VAL A 163 -7.07 -22.76 -13.67
C VAL A 163 -6.18 -23.87 -13.10
N GLN A 164 -5.69 -23.72 -11.85
CA GLN A 164 -4.77 -24.64 -11.17
C GLN A 164 -3.42 -24.78 -11.91
N PRO A 165 -2.72 -23.70 -12.22
CA PRO A 165 -1.39 -23.75 -12.82
C PRO A 165 -0.35 -24.30 -11.83
N GLU A 166 0.86 -24.64 -12.30
CA GLU A 166 1.96 -25.09 -11.45
C GLU A 166 2.71 -23.92 -10.79
N VAL A 167 2.75 -22.78 -11.46
CA VAL A 167 3.39 -21.53 -11.01
C VAL A 167 2.35 -20.45 -10.83
N PHE A 168 2.36 -19.80 -9.69
CA PHE A 168 1.54 -18.61 -9.41
C PHE A 168 2.45 -17.40 -9.22
N ILE A 169 2.24 -16.37 -10.03
CA ILE A 169 2.90 -15.08 -9.93
C ILE A 169 1.87 -14.08 -9.44
N LEU A 170 2.18 -13.42 -8.32
CA LEU A 170 1.31 -12.45 -7.66
C LEU A 170 2.08 -11.12 -7.56
N ASP A 171 1.71 -10.14 -8.37
CA ASP A 171 2.36 -8.83 -8.41
C ASP A 171 1.59 -7.85 -7.53
N GLU A 172 2.14 -7.52 -6.34
CA GLU A 172 1.56 -6.67 -5.30
C GLU A 172 0.08 -7.04 -4.95
N PRO A 173 -0.20 -8.31 -4.59
CA PRO A 173 -1.58 -8.80 -4.44
C PRO A 173 -2.35 -8.15 -3.27
N THR A 174 -1.69 -7.39 -2.42
CA THR A 174 -2.25 -6.81 -1.19
C THR A 174 -2.25 -5.27 -1.17
N SER A 175 -1.72 -4.61 -2.21
CA SER A 175 -1.49 -3.15 -2.23
C SER A 175 -2.72 -2.27 -2.01
N GLN A 176 -3.95 -2.80 -2.23
CA GLN A 176 -5.21 -2.07 -2.09
C GLN A 176 -6.10 -2.62 -0.97
N LEU A 177 -5.56 -3.52 -0.15
CA LEU A 177 -6.30 -4.19 0.92
C LEU A 177 -6.13 -3.48 2.26
N ASP A 178 -7.12 -3.62 3.12
CA ASP A 178 -6.98 -3.33 4.54
C ASP A 178 -6.25 -4.48 5.27
N PRO A 179 -5.78 -4.29 6.51
CA PRO A 179 -5.00 -5.30 7.21
C PRO A 179 -5.66 -6.68 7.27
N LEU A 180 -6.98 -6.73 7.44
CA LEU A 180 -7.72 -8.00 7.43
C LEU A 180 -7.66 -8.67 6.05
N GLY A 181 -7.87 -7.89 4.98
CA GLY A 181 -7.76 -8.40 3.61
C GLY A 181 -6.35 -8.87 3.26
N VAL A 182 -5.32 -8.21 3.80
CA VAL A 182 -3.91 -8.63 3.66
C VAL A 182 -3.71 -10.02 4.26
N GLU A 183 -4.12 -10.22 5.52
CA GLU A 183 -4.03 -11.52 6.19
C GLU A 183 -4.80 -12.61 5.43
N GLU A 184 -6.05 -12.34 5.03
CA GLU A 184 -6.87 -13.30 4.26
C GLU A 184 -6.17 -13.73 2.96
N VAL A 185 -5.54 -12.82 2.23
CA VAL A 185 -4.81 -13.13 0.98
C VAL A 185 -3.54 -13.92 1.28
N PHE A 186 -2.75 -13.53 2.28
CA PHE A 186 -1.54 -14.27 2.65
C PHE A 186 -1.86 -15.66 3.23
N ASP A 187 -3.01 -15.85 3.88
CA ASP A 187 -3.48 -17.17 4.32
C ASP A 187 -3.79 -18.06 3.11
N VAL A 188 -4.44 -17.53 2.07
CA VAL A 188 -4.67 -18.26 0.81
C VAL A 188 -3.33 -18.62 0.15
N ILE A 189 -2.38 -17.69 0.08
CA ILE A 189 -1.04 -17.90 -0.47
C ILE A 189 -0.32 -19.01 0.31
N SER A 190 -0.38 -18.99 1.65
CA SER A 190 0.23 -20.00 2.52
C SER A 190 -0.41 -21.40 2.32
N ASP A 191 -1.72 -21.47 2.16
CA ASP A 191 -2.43 -22.71 1.84
C ASP A 191 -2.04 -23.26 0.46
N MET A 192 -1.86 -22.39 -0.54
CA MET A 192 -1.31 -22.78 -1.85
C MET A 192 0.09 -23.37 -1.73
N HIS A 193 0.98 -22.72 -0.96
CA HIS A 193 2.35 -23.22 -0.72
C HIS A 193 2.34 -24.59 -0.04
N THR A 194 1.54 -24.77 1.01
CA THR A 194 1.43 -26.08 1.71
C THR A 194 0.90 -27.20 0.82
N ARG A 195 0.20 -26.89 -0.26
CA ARG A 195 -0.26 -27.84 -1.29
C ARG A 195 0.81 -28.15 -2.34
N GLY A 196 1.98 -27.52 -2.24
CA GLY A 196 3.13 -27.77 -3.13
C GLY A 196 3.12 -26.93 -4.40
N ASN A 197 2.32 -25.85 -4.48
CA ASN A 197 2.38 -24.91 -5.59
C ASN A 197 3.67 -24.09 -5.54
N THR A 198 4.20 -23.73 -6.70
CA THR A 198 5.33 -22.80 -6.82
C THR A 198 4.80 -21.39 -6.83
N LEU A 199 5.29 -20.55 -5.92
CA LEU A 199 4.80 -19.20 -5.72
C LEU A 199 5.91 -18.17 -5.94
N ILE A 200 5.58 -17.11 -6.69
CA ILE A 200 6.39 -15.90 -6.83
C ILE A 200 5.51 -14.74 -6.41
N VAL A 201 5.84 -14.10 -5.31
CA VAL A 201 5.04 -13.00 -4.76
C VAL A 201 5.90 -11.74 -4.68
N VAL A 202 5.52 -10.73 -5.44
CA VAL A 202 6.10 -9.39 -5.33
C VAL A 202 5.34 -8.62 -4.27
N SER A 203 6.03 -8.09 -3.26
CA SER A 203 5.38 -7.23 -2.25
C SER A 203 6.37 -6.27 -1.58
N GLN A 204 5.85 -5.09 -1.19
CA GLN A 204 6.52 -4.16 -0.29
C GLN A 204 6.26 -4.52 1.19
N ASP A 205 5.26 -5.36 1.46
CA ASP A 205 4.90 -5.81 2.81
C ASP A 205 5.82 -6.96 3.25
N LEU A 206 6.97 -6.59 3.79
CA LEU A 206 7.97 -7.53 4.27
C LEU A 206 7.62 -8.15 5.63
N ASP A 207 6.70 -7.56 6.41
CA ASP A 207 6.20 -8.16 7.63
C ASP A 207 5.47 -9.48 7.34
N HIS A 208 4.71 -9.53 6.25
CA HIS A 208 4.01 -10.74 5.83
C HIS A 208 4.85 -11.65 4.93
N LEU A 209 5.61 -11.07 4.00
CA LEU A 209 6.36 -11.82 3.01
C LEU A 209 7.52 -12.62 3.63
N ALA A 210 8.30 -12.00 4.54
CA ALA A 210 9.50 -12.62 5.11
C ALA A 210 9.23 -13.83 6.01
N ILE A 211 8.06 -13.86 6.66
CA ILE A 211 7.70 -14.98 7.54
C ILE A 211 7.11 -16.18 6.79
N ARG A 212 6.71 -16.00 5.53
CA ARG A 212 5.98 -17.01 4.73
C ARG A 212 6.78 -17.54 3.56
N SER A 213 7.73 -16.76 3.02
CA SER A 213 8.56 -17.19 1.89
C SER A 213 9.75 -18.04 2.33
N ASP A 214 10.13 -19.01 1.49
CA ASP A 214 11.34 -19.83 1.67
C ASP A 214 12.60 -19.05 1.28
N ARG A 215 12.43 -18.10 0.33
CA ARG A 215 13.51 -17.36 -0.31
C ARG A 215 13.04 -15.93 -0.60
N LEU A 216 13.90 -14.97 -0.35
CA LEU A 216 13.65 -13.55 -0.64
C LEU A 216 14.68 -13.07 -1.65
N MET A 217 14.18 -12.47 -2.75
CA MET A 217 15.00 -11.77 -3.75
C MET A 217 14.77 -10.28 -3.63
N VAL A 218 15.84 -9.50 -3.64
CA VAL A 218 15.77 -8.04 -3.77
C VAL A 218 16.29 -7.65 -5.15
N ILE A 219 15.41 -7.03 -5.95
CA ILE A 219 15.76 -6.50 -7.26
C ILE A 219 16.05 -5.01 -7.14
N ASP A 220 17.20 -4.57 -7.66
CA ASP A 220 17.64 -3.18 -7.70
C ASP A 220 18.19 -2.85 -9.09
N LYS A 221 17.62 -1.84 -9.75
CA LYS A 221 18.04 -1.37 -11.08
C LYS A 221 18.19 -2.48 -12.13
N GLY A 222 17.27 -3.44 -12.10
CA GLY A 222 17.22 -4.56 -13.03
C GLY A 222 18.14 -5.73 -12.70
N GLU A 223 18.83 -5.73 -11.58
CA GLU A 223 19.74 -6.79 -11.14
C GLU A 223 19.22 -7.43 -9.84
N ILE A 224 19.51 -8.72 -9.61
CA ILE A 224 19.29 -9.35 -8.31
C ILE A 224 20.43 -8.89 -7.40
N LYS A 225 20.08 -8.08 -6.40
CA LYS A 225 21.03 -7.54 -5.43
C LYS A 225 21.31 -8.48 -4.28
N TRP A 226 20.26 -9.10 -3.76
CA TRP A 226 20.31 -10.15 -2.75
C TRP A 226 19.33 -11.26 -3.08
N ASP A 227 19.70 -12.46 -2.69
CA ASP A 227 18.94 -13.66 -2.98
C ASP A 227 19.30 -14.76 -1.97
N GLY A 228 18.37 -15.12 -1.09
CA GLY A 228 18.65 -16.08 -0.03
C GLY A 228 17.52 -16.28 0.97
N GLU A 229 17.85 -16.78 2.14
CA GLU A 229 16.91 -16.90 3.27
C GLU A 229 16.43 -15.51 3.67
N PRO A 230 15.11 -15.30 3.88
CA PRO A 230 14.55 -13.95 4.08
C PRO A 230 15.21 -13.14 5.17
N ARG A 231 15.52 -13.75 6.32
CA ARG A 231 16.15 -13.08 7.46
C ARG A 231 17.59 -12.63 7.15
N GLU A 232 18.35 -13.44 6.42
CA GLU A 232 19.73 -13.12 6.02
C GLU A 232 19.71 -11.92 5.05
N VAL A 233 18.84 -11.97 4.03
CA VAL A 233 18.66 -10.89 3.06
C VAL A 233 18.24 -9.58 3.74
N LEU A 234 17.28 -9.64 4.65
CA LEU A 234 16.83 -8.45 5.39
C LEU A 234 17.93 -7.87 6.28
N LEU A 235 18.78 -8.72 6.89
CA LEU A 235 19.92 -8.26 7.66
C LEU A 235 20.96 -7.55 6.81
N GLU A 236 21.34 -8.12 5.67
CA GLU A 236 22.28 -7.49 4.74
C GLU A 236 21.74 -6.13 4.25
N ALA A 237 20.46 -6.06 3.90
CA ALA A 237 19.82 -4.83 3.51
C ALA A 237 19.82 -3.77 4.64
N ALA A 238 19.52 -4.19 5.88
CA ALA A 238 19.53 -3.32 7.05
C ALA A 238 20.94 -2.79 7.40
N GLU A 239 21.99 -3.60 7.23
CA GLU A 239 23.38 -3.21 7.49
C GLU A 239 23.83 -2.06 6.58
N VAL A 240 23.45 -2.12 5.30
CA VAL A 240 23.79 -1.06 4.34
C VAL A 240 22.74 0.04 4.26
N ARG A 241 21.69 -0.03 5.08
CA ARG A 241 20.56 0.90 5.09
C ARG A 241 19.89 1.03 3.72
N TYR A 242 19.73 -0.12 3.04
CA TYR A 242 19.03 -0.13 1.77
C TYR A 242 17.55 0.23 1.97
N PRO A 243 16.96 1.08 1.14
CA PRO A 243 15.66 1.70 1.40
C PRO A 243 14.47 0.75 1.08
N ILE A 244 14.41 -0.41 1.72
CA ILE A 244 13.22 -1.28 1.78
C ILE A 244 12.61 -1.25 3.18
N LEU A 245 11.34 -1.63 3.29
CA LEU A 245 10.59 -1.62 4.55
C LEU A 245 10.99 -2.80 5.46
N ILE A 246 12.12 -2.68 6.14
CA ILE A 246 12.57 -3.69 7.10
C ILE A 246 11.56 -3.81 8.25
N PRO A 247 11.12 -5.03 8.65
CA PRO A 247 10.24 -5.22 9.79
C PRO A 247 10.78 -4.55 11.07
N ASP A 248 9.96 -3.75 11.74
CA ASP A 248 10.36 -2.99 12.92
C ASP A 248 10.99 -3.89 14.01
N VAL A 249 10.43 -5.09 14.21
CA VAL A 249 10.92 -6.04 15.22
C VAL A 249 12.32 -6.57 14.92
N LEU A 250 12.64 -6.77 13.65
CA LEU A 250 13.98 -7.18 13.21
C LEU A 250 14.99 -6.05 13.44
N GLU A 251 14.64 -4.83 13.05
CA GLU A 251 15.52 -3.67 13.19
C GLU A 251 15.78 -3.33 14.66
N ILE A 252 14.76 -3.40 15.53
CA ILE A 252 14.89 -3.23 16.98
C ILE A 252 15.86 -4.26 17.54
N SER A 253 15.62 -5.55 17.29
CA SER A 253 16.47 -6.62 17.82
C SER A 253 17.90 -6.54 17.27
N ARG A 254 18.08 -6.18 15.99
CA ARG A 254 19.41 -5.95 15.40
C ARG A 254 20.18 -4.84 16.14
N LYS A 255 19.54 -3.69 16.41
CA LYS A 255 20.15 -2.57 17.13
C LYS A 255 20.47 -2.92 18.59
N LEU A 256 19.57 -3.61 19.29
CA LEU A 256 19.82 -4.07 20.66
C LEU A 256 20.94 -5.11 20.73
N ARG A 257 21.05 -5.96 19.73
CA ARG A 257 22.15 -6.93 19.60
C ARG A 257 23.49 -6.23 19.37
N ALA A 258 23.53 -5.26 18.48
CA ALA A 258 24.72 -4.45 18.23
C ALA A 258 25.16 -3.65 19.47
N ALA A 259 24.20 -3.23 20.30
CA ALA A 259 24.45 -2.58 21.60
C ALA A 259 24.84 -3.57 22.72
N GLY A 260 24.93 -4.87 22.43
CA GLY A 260 25.27 -5.90 23.42
C GLY A 260 24.20 -6.16 24.47
N ARG A 261 22.96 -5.77 24.22
CA ARG A 261 21.82 -5.93 25.15
C ARG A 261 21.19 -7.31 25.06
N ILE A 262 21.25 -7.95 23.88
CA ILE A 262 20.76 -9.30 23.64
C ILE A 262 21.86 -10.18 23.04
N PRO A 263 21.81 -11.51 23.28
CA PRO A 263 22.80 -12.45 22.76
C PRO A 263 22.83 -12.47 21.22
N SER A 264 23.97 -12.85 20.65
CA SER A 264 24.12 -13.03 19.19
C SER A 264 23.37 -14.24 18.64
N ASN A 265 22.91 -15.14 19.48
CA ASN A 265 22.11 -16.33 19.20
C ASN A 265 20.88 -16.32 20.12
N PRO A 266 19.64 -16.56 19.68
CA PRO A 266 19.12 -17.19 18.46
C PRO A 266 19.03 -16.25 17.24
N PRO A 267 18.47 -16.73 16.10
CA PRO A 267 18.22 -15.88 14.92
C PRO A 267 17.33 -14.68 15.28
N LEU A 268 17.52 -13.54 14.59
CA LEU A 268 16.70 -12.34 14.82
C LEU A 268 15.21 -12.61 14.57
N PRO A 269 14.31 -11.98 15.34
CA PRO A 269 12.87 -12.19 15.21
C PRO A 269 12.32 -11.58 13.92
N LEU A 270 11.30 -12.21 13.35
CA LEU A 270 10.49 -11.70 12.25
C LEU A 270 9.06 -11.39 12.69
N THR A 271 8.65 -11.82 13.89
CA THR A 271 7.31 -11.53 14.43
C THR A 271 7.39 -10.85 15.80
N VAL A 272 6.30 -10.17 16.17
CA VAL A 272 6.18 -9.47 17.46
C VAL A 272 6.35 -10.45 18.64
N GLU A 273 5.79 -11.67 18.51
CA GLU A 273 5.86 -12.71 19.55
C GLU A 273 7.29 -13.24 19.72
N GLN A 274 8.01 -13.45 18.60
CA GLN A 274 9.42 -13.84 18.64
C GLN A 274 10.27 -12.76 19.32
N ALA A 275 10.04 -11.49 18.96
CA ALA A 275 10.72 -10.35 19.57
C ALA A 275 10.40 -10.22 21.06
N ALA A 276 9.14 -10.38 21.46
CA ALA A 276 8.73 -10.36 22.86
C ALA A 276 9.42 -11.46 23.67
N ASN A 277 9.48 -12.67 23.13
CA ASN A 277 10.19 -13.80 23.79
C ASN A 277 11.69 -13.53 23.93
N GLU A 278 12.34 -12.94 22.94
CA GLU A 278 13.77 -12.58 22.99
C GLU A 278 14.02 -11.49 24.04
N LEU A 279 13.19 -10.44 24.03
CA LEU A 279 13.37 -9.27 24.88
C LEU A 279 12.88 -9.46 26.33
N SER A 280 11.99 -10.42 26.59
CA SER A 280 11.47 -10.67 27.95
C SER A 280 12.55 -11.07 28.98
N SER A 281 13.72 -11.53 28.51
CA SER A 281 14.85 -11.92 29.36
C SER A 281 15.77 -10.75 29.74
N ILE A 282 15.51 -9.54 29.24
CA ILE A 282 16.36 -8.38 29.48
C ILE A 282 15.78 -7.56 30.63
N ASP A 283 16.60 -7.25 31.63
CA ASP A 283 16.23 -6.27 32.64
C ASP A 283 16.02 -4.91 31.98
N THR A 284 14.84 -4.31 32.16
CA THR A 284 14.53 -2.96 31.70
C THR A 284 15.21 -1.92 32.60
N PRO A 285 16.30 -1.27 32.17
CA PRO A 285 17.01 -0.32 33.03
C PRO A 285 16.31 1.04 33.10
N GLY A 286 15.32 1.30 32.27
CA GLY A 286 14.70 2.62 32.13
C GLY A 286 13.36 2.72 32.85
N SER A 287 13.24 3.64 33.78
CA SER A 287 11.96 4.14 34.23
C SER A 287 11.32 5.00 33.13
N ALA A 288 9.99 4.93 33.02
CA ALA A 288 9.14 5.65 32.06
C ALA A 288 9.38 7.18 31.93
N GLU A 289 10.15 7.79 32.81
CA GLU A 289 10.44 9.24 32.79
C GLU A 289 11.29 9.70 31.60
N THR A 290 12.02 8.80 30.93
CA THR A 290 12.92 9.14 29.81
C THR A 290 12.17 9.38 28.49
N ILE A 291 11.00 8.77 28.31
CA ILE A 291 10.22 8.82 27.04
C ILE A 291 9.43 10.13 26.90
N ALA A 292 9.01 10.72 28.03
CA ALA A 292 8.20 11.95 28.07
C ALA A 292 8.96 13.22 27.60
N ALA A 293 10.29 13.19 27.53
CA ALA A 293 11.11 14.35 27.20
C ALA A 293 11.22 14.68 25.70
N GLY A 294 10.81 13.76 24.81
CA GLY A 294 11.05 13.87 23.36
C GLY A 294 9.98 14.58 22.53
N ARG A 295 8.74 14.66 22.99
CA ARG A 295 7.65 15.36 22.29
C ARG A 295 6.84 16.22 23.25
N THR A 296 7.24 17.49 23.38
CA THR A 296 6.33 18.52 23.91
C THR A 296 5.10 18.57 22.99
N SER A 297 3.93 18.24 23.56
CA SER A 297 2.64 18.48 22.88
C SER A 297 2.61 19.94 22.41
N ARG A 298 2.60 20.15 21.10
CA ARG A 298 2.49 21.47 20.47
C ARG A 298 1.08 22.07 20.58
N HIS A 299 0.29 21.65 21.55
CA HIS A 299 -0.99 22.26 21.82
C HIS A 299 -0.79 23.58 22.57
N SER A 300 -0.38 24.63 21.86
CA SER A 300 -0.70 25.97 22.29
C SER A 300 -2.20 26.16 22.05
N LYS A 301 -2.97 26.35 23.12
CA LYS A 301 -4.36 26.84 23.05
C LYS A 301 -4.36 28.28 22.52
N VAL A 302 -4.13 28.43 21.23
CA VAL A 302 -4.58 29.58 20.46
C VAL A 302 -6.02 29.25 20.07
N GLU A 303 -6.97 30.20 20.21
CA GLU A 303 -8.31 30.07 19.62
C GLU A 303 -8.13 29.92 18.11
N SER A 304 -7.93 28.68 17.63
CA SER A 304 -7.77 28.37 16.22
C SER A 304 -9.13 28.46 15.56
N SER A 305 -9.19 29.09 14.41
CA SER A 305 -10.37 29.05 13.56
C SER A 305 -10.60 27.61 13.15
N LYS A 306 -11.81 27.06 13.39
CA LYS A 306 -12.17 25.70 12.99
C LYS A 306 -12.13 25.62 11.47
N GLU A 307 -11.13 24.91 10.94
CA GLU A 307 -10.95 24.79 9.49
C GLU A 307 -12.01 23.90 8.85
N LEU A 308 -12.38 22.81 9.52
CA LEU A 308 -13.39 21.85 9.07
C LEU A 308 -14.33 21.49 10.22
N VAL A 309 -15.66 21.48 9.96
CA VAL A 309 -16.66 21.11 10.97
C VAL A 309 -17.71 20.19 10.36
N PHE A 310 -17.94 19.06 11.02
CA PHE A 310 -19.04 18.15 10.75
C PHE A 310 -20.09 18.30 11.85
N GLU A 311 -21.36 18.52 11.48
CA GLU A 311 -22.47 18.65 12.43
C GLU A 311 -23.57 17.66 12.09
N ASP A 312 -23.70 16.60 12.87
CA ASP A 312 -24.68 15.51 12.76
C ASP A 312 -24.80 14.95 11.33
N VAL A 313 -23.66 14.68 10.71
CA VAL A 313 -23.54 14.31 9.29
C VAL A 313 -23.94 12.87 9.06
N TYR A 314 -24.89 12.67 8.13
CA TYR A 314 -25.26 11.36 7.58
C TYR A 314 -25.10 11.38 6.08
N TYR A 315 -24.69 10.25 5.52
CA TYR A 315 -24.65 10.06 4.08
C TYR A 315 -25.04 8.65 3.68
N ASN A 316 -26.01 8.55 2.79
CA ASN A 316 -26.45 7.29 2.18
C ASN A 316 -26.23 7.38 0.67
N TYR A 317 -25.54 6.38 0.10
CA TYR A 317 -25.42 6.24 -1.35
C TYR A 317 -26.78 5.89 -1.98
N PRO A 318 -27.01 6.22 -3.26
CA PRO A 318 -28.23 5.83 -3.98
C PRO A 318 -28.46 4.31 -4.01
N THR A 319 -27.41 3.52 -3.84
CA THR A 319 -27.45 2.05 -3.72
C THR A 319 -28.03 1.55 -2.39
N GLY A 320 -28.36 2.46 -1.45
CA GLY A 320 -28.88 2.12 -0.11
C GLY A 320 -27.80 1.92 0.95
N VAL A 321 -26.51 2.00 0.59
CA VAL A 321 -25.41 1.87 1.56
C VAL A 321 -25.29 3.13 2.40
N SER A 322 -25.43 3.00 3.74
CA SER A 322 -25.24 4.08 4.71
C SER A 322 -23.76 4.18 5.10
N ALA A 323 -23.04 5.15 4.51
CA ALA A 323 -21.59 5.29 4.64
C ALA A 323 -21.13 6.18 5.79
N ILE A 324 -21.93 7.21 6.16
CA ILE A 324 -21.68 8.09 7.31
C ILE A 324 -22.95 8.13 8.18
N ARG A 325 -22.78 8.03 9.51
CA ARG A 325 -23.88 7.83 10.44
C ARG A 325 -23.76 8.69 11.70
N GLY A 326 -24.08 9.99 11.59
CA GLY A 326 -24.12 10.92 12.71
C GLY A 326 -22.72 11.33 13.17
N VAL A 327 -21.86 11.66 12.23
CA VAL A 327 -20.51 12.18 12.54
C VAL A 327 -20.60 13.64 12.94
N SER A 328 -20.05 13.97 14.11
CA SER A 328 -19.88 15.34 14.62
C SER A 328 -18.48 15.51 15.16
N LEU A 329 -17.68 16.37 14.51
CA LEU A 329 -16.30 16.66 14.92
C LEU A 329 -15.82 17.99 14.29
N SER A 330 -14.74 18.55 14.82
CA SER A 330 -14.01 19.67 14.19
C SER A 330 -12.54 19.32 14.02
N LEU A 331 -11.95 19.81 12.92
CA LEU A 331 -10.52 19.69 12.63
C LEU A 331 -9.98 21.10 12.45
N ASP A 332 -8.90 21.41 13.15
CA ASP A 332 -8.42 22.79 13.27
C ASP A 332 -7.06 22.99 12.61
N GLU A 333 -6.04 22.24 13.02
CA GLU A 333 -4.65 22.37 12.56
C GLU A 333 -3.88 21.06 12.68
N GLY A 334 -2.68 21.00 12.13
CA GLY A 334 -1.77 19.85 12.26
C GLY A 334 -2.08 18.72 11.27
N CYS A 335 -1.55 17.54 11.58
CA CYS A 335 -1.79 16.30 10.83
C CYS A 335 -2.84 15.46 11.54
N VAL A 336 -3.97 15.22 10.86
CA VAL A 336 -5.04 14.35 11.34
C VAL A 336 -5.09 13.09 10.47
N CYS A 337 -4.83 11.92 11.06
CA CYS A 337 -4.96 10.65 10.37
C CYS A 337 -6.33 10.02 10.65
N ILE A 338 -7.02 9.60 9.59
CA ILE A 338 -8.29 8.88 9.66
C ILE A 338 -8.02 7.42 9.33
N VAL A 339 -8.16 6.54 10.32
CA VAL A 339 -7.91 5.11 10.21
C VAL A 339 -9.21 4.30 10.30
N GLY A 340 -9.18 3.07 9.80
CA GLY A 340 -10.34 2.15 9.83
C GLY A 340 -10.30 1.17 8.66
N GLN A 341 -11.07 0.09 8.77
CA GLN A 341 -11.16 -0.93 7.71
C GLN A 341 -11.77 -0.38 6.41
N ASN A 342 -11.66 -1.16 5.34
CA ASN A 342 -12.36 -0.87 4.08
C ASN A 342 -13.88 -0.86 4.31
N GLY A 343 -14.57 0.11 3.70
CA GLY A 343 -16.01 0.32 3.94
C GLY A 343 -16.37 1.04 5.25
N ALA A 344 -15.42 1.46 6.09
CA ALA A 344 -15.68 2.24 7.30
C ALA A 344 -16.22 3.65 7.03
N GLY A 345 -16.12 4.13 5.77
CA GLY A 345 -16.60 5.46 5.36
C GLY A 345 -15.48 6.49 5.17
N LYS A 346 -14.20 6.11 5.22
CA LYS A 346 -13.04 7.02 5.14
C LYS A 346 -13.03 7.89 3.88
N THR A 347 -13.03 7.28 2.69
CA THR A 347 -13.09 8.00 1.40
C THR A 347 -14.37 8.83 1.26
N THR A 348 -15.51 8.32 1.79
CA THR A 348 -16.76 9.09 1.82
C THR A 348 -16.60 10.34 2.69
N PHE A 349 -15.97 10.21 3.86
CA PHE A 349 -15.63 11.33 4.73
C PHE A 349 -14.76 12.36 3.99
N ALA A 350 -13.67 11.92 3.36
CA ALA A 350 -12.77 12.78 2.59
C ALA A 350 -13.49 13.56 1.48
N LYS A 351 -14.38 12.89 0.72
CA LYS A 351 -15.16 13.50 -0.37
C LYS A 351 -16.19 14.54 0.10
N HIS A 352 -16.56 14.55 1.38
CA HIS A 352 -17.40 15.62 1.95
C HIS A 352 -16.62 16.92 2.18
N LEU A 353 -15.30 16.83 2.40
CA LEU A 353 -14.46 17.97 2.73
C LEU A 353 -14.31 18.96 1.57
N ASN A 354 -14.32 18.47 0.33
CA ASN A 354 -14.24 19.32 -0.86
C ASN A 354 -15.59 19.47 -1.61
N GLY A 355 -16.68 18.98 -1.01
CA GLY A 355 -18.04 19.10 -1.57
C GLY A 355 -18.35 18.17 -2.74
N LEU A 356 -17.50 17.19 -3.05
CA LEU A 356 -17.79 16.13 -4.04
C LEU A 356 -18.99 15.29 -3.62
N LEU A 357 -19.14 15.05 -2.33
CA LEU A 357 -20.34 14.46 -1.74
C LEU A 357 -21.01 15.49 -0.83
N ARG A 358 -22.34 15.52 -0.84
CA ARG A 358 -23.15 16.37 0.02
C ARG A 358 -23.89 15.51 1.04
N PRO A 359 -23.90 15.89 2.33
CA PRO A 359 -24.55 15.10 3.35
C PRO A 359 -26.06 14.97 3.06
N THR A 360 -26.62 13.77 3.32
CA THR A 360 -28.09 13.55 3.23
C THR A 360 -28.81 14.17 4.41
N ARG A 361 -28.11 14.34 5.54
CA ARG A 361 -28.56 15.07 6.75
C ARG A 361 -27.34 15.68 7.44
N GLY A 362 -27.55 16.76 8.20
CA GLY A 362 -26.49 17.52 8.85
C GLY A 362 -25.83 18.49 7.89
N ARG A 363 -24.64 18.98 8.25
CA ARG A 363 -23.86 19.89 7.41
C ARG A 363 -22.36 19.71 7.62
N VAL A 364 -21.60 20.07 6.56
CA VAL A 364 -20.15 20.14 6.61
C VAL A 364 -19.74 21.57 6.29
N LEU A 365 -18.97 22.17 7.19
CA LEU A 365 -18.45 23.52 7.01
C LEU A 365 -16.94 23.43 6.73
N VAL A 366 -16.50 24.12 5.70
CA VAL A 366 -15.11 24.32 5.32
C VAL A 366 -14.77 25.78 5.51
N ARG A 367 -13.96 26.08 6.51
CA ARG A 367 -13.61 27.47 6.88
C ARG A 367 -14.86 28.37 6.98
N GLY A 368 -15.91 27.83 7.62
CA GLY A 368 -17.20 28.50 7.80
C GLY A 368 -18.14 28.46 6.59
N LYS A 369 -17.73 27.91 5.44
CA LYS A 369 -18.54 27.76 4.23
C LYS A 369 -19.29 26.42 4.25
N ASP A 370 -20.63 26.43 4.20
CA ASP A 370 -21.42 25.18 4.09
C ASP A 370 -21.23 24.56 2.68
N THR A 371 -20.71 23.34 2.63
CA THR A 371 -20.40 22.65 1.37
C THR A 371 -21.61 22.48 0.43
N ARG A 372 -22.85 22.60 0.94
CA ARG A 372 -24.08 22.51 0.14
C ARG A 372 -24.33 23.77 -0.68
N GLU A 373 -23.80 24.92 -0.26
CA GLU A 373 -24.04 26.23 -0.84
C GLU A 373 -23.02 26.65 -1.88
N TYR A 374 -21.83 25.97 -1.89
CA TYR A 374 -20.72 26.28 -2.78
C TYR A 374 -20.53 25.22 -3.86
N ARG A 375 -19.96 25.62 -4.99
CA ARG A 375 -19.53 24.69 -6.04
C ARG A 375 -18.21 24.02 -5.64
N VAL A 376 -17.98 22.81 -6.13
CA VAL A 376 -16.70 22.07 -5.91
C VAL A 376 -15.49 22.92 -6.30
N ALA A 377 -15.54 23.65 -7.43
CA ALA A 377 -14.46 24.52 -7.89
C ALA A 377 -14.17 25.72 -6.95
N GLU A 378 -15.15 26.16 -6.17
CA GLU A 378 -14.96 27.21 -5.17
C GLU A 378 -14.35 26.64 -3.90
N LEU A 379 -14.78 25.44 -3.48
CA LEU A 379 -14.23 24.72 -2.35
C LEU A 379 -12.81 24.19 -2.62
N ALA A 380 -12.47 23.89 -3.88
CA ALA A 380 -11.14 23.46 -4.28
C ALA A 380 -10.04 24.49 -4.01
N ARG A 381 -10.39 25.76 -3.78
CA ARG A 381 -9.45 26.82 -3.33
C ARG A 381 -9.16 26.73 -1.83
N GLU A 382 -10.01 26.06 -1.07
CA GLU A 382 -9.89 25.87 0.38
C GLU A 382 -9.36 24.50 0.72
N VAL A 383 -9.76 23.46 -0.03
CA VAL A 383 -9.40 22.05 0.22
C VAL A 383 -8.90 21.40 -1.05
N GLY A 384 -7.64 21.03 -1.06
CA GLY A 384 -7.06 20.12 -2.05
C GLY A 384 -7.27 18.67 -1.64
N LEU A 385 -7.73 17.82 -2.56
CA LEU A 385 -7.95 16.39 -2.32
C LEU A 385 -7.20 15.56 -3.36
N ALA A 386 -6.24 14.74 -2.91
CA ALA A 386 -5.65 13.68 -3.72
C ALA A 386 -6.48 12.40 -3.58
N PHE A 387 -6.87 11.80 -4.70
CA PHE A 387 -7.72 10.62 -4.72
C PHE A 387 -6.91 9.34 -4.44
N GLN A 388 -7.58 8.34 -3.89
CA GLN A 388 -7.03 7.01 -3.65
C GLN A 388 -6.48 6.36 -4.93
N ASN A 389 -7.29 6.38 -6.02
CA ASN A 389 -6.84 5.95 -7.34
C ASN A 389 -6.34 7.16 -8.13
N PRO A 390 -5.04 7.22 -8.47
CA PRO A 390 -4.48 8.34 -9.23
C PRO A 390 -5.06 8.46 -10.64
N ASP A 391 -5.54 7.37 -11.25
CA ASP A 391 -6.12 7.38 -12.60
C ASP A 391 -7.47 8.14 -12.67
N ASP A 392 -8.15 8.31 -11.53
CA ASP A 392 -9.35 9.16 -11.44
C ASP A 392 -9.02 10.66 -11.44
N GLN A 393 -7.73 11.02 -11.33
CA GLN A 393 -7.25 12.39 -11.19
C GLN A 393 -6.36 12.84 -12.35
N LEU A 394 -5.49 11.96 -12.85
CA LEU A 394 -4.46 12.26 -13.85
C LEU A 394 -5.05 12.24 -15.27
N PHE A 395 -4.84 13.32 -16.05
CA PHE A 395 -5.39 13.43 -17.40
C PHE A 395 -4.54 14.27 -18.37
N ARG A 396 -3.43 14.86 -17.90
CA ARG A 396 -2.53 15.65 -18.74
C ARG A 396 -1.46 14.79 -19.41
N SER A 397 -0.83 15.38 -20.43
CA SER A 397 0.16 14.68 -21.26
C SER A 397 1.54 14.59 -20.60
N THR A 398 1.87 15.50 -19.69
CA THR A 398 3.15 15.50 -18.97
C THR A 398 2.95 15.76 -17.48
N VAL A 399 3.94 15.37 -16.66
CA VAL A 399 3.96 15.61 -15.21
C VAL A 399 3.85 17.11 -14.91
N GLU A 400 4.63 17.96 -15.61
CA GLU A 400 4.61 19.40 -15.38
C GLU A 400 3.24 20.01 -15.70
N GLU A 401 2.61 19.61 -16.82
CA GLU A 401 1.26 20.07 -17.18
C GLU A 401 0.21 19.63 -16.16
N GLU A 402 0.34 18.41 -15.62
CA GLU A 402 -0.58 17.87 -14.60
C GLU A 402 -0.46 18.67 -13.30
N VAL A 403 0.75 18.86 -12.81
CA VAL A 403 1.01 19.61 -11.56
C VAL A 403 0.60 21.08 -11.71
N ARG A 404 0.78 21.66 -12.91
CA ARG A 404 0.44 23.06 -13.19
C ARG A 404 -1.05 23.33 -13.31
N PHE A 405 -1.84 22.30 -13.62
CA PHE A 405 -3.29 22.48 -13.84
C PHE A 405 -4.01 23.12 -12.65
N GLY A 406 -3.69 22.71 -11.43
CA GLY A 406 -4.28 23.28 -10.22
C GLY A 406 -4.00 24.78 -10.05
N PRO A 407 -2.72 25.21 -10.01
CA PRO A 407 -2.32 26.62 -9.94
C PRO A 407 -3.00 27.52 -10.97
N ASP A 408 -3.02 27.09 -12.23
CA ASP A 408 -3.65 27.88 -13.31
C ASP A 408 -5.17 28.07 -13.06
N ASN A 409 -5.89 27.07 -12.52
CA ASN A 409 -7.33 27.14 -12.24
C ASN A 409 -7.68 27.90 -10.94
N VAL A 410 -6.79 27.93 -9.96
CA VAL A 410 -7.02 28.75 -8.76
C VAL A 410 -6.67 30.23 -8.99
N GLY A 411 -6.11 30.57 -10.17
CA GLY A 411 -5.85 31.93 -10.60
C GLY A 411 -4.48 32.47 -10.19
N ALA A 412 -3.50 31.59 -9.98
CA ALA A 412 -2.11 31.98 -9.76
C ALA A 412 -1.53 32.68 -10.99
N GLY A 413 -0.74 33.74 -10.78
CA GLY A 413 0.00 34.37 -11.86
C GLY A 413 1.10 33.44 -12.43
N PRO A 414 1.58 33.66 -13.69
CA PRO A 414 2.52 32.73 -14.34
C PRO A 414 3.79 32.43 -13.53
N GLU A 415 4.40 33.44 -12.93
CA GLU A 415 5.60 33.27 -12.10
C GLU A 415 5.31 32.61 -10.75
N GLU A 416 4.13 32.84 -10.19
CA GLU A 416 3.66 32.19 -8.98
C GLU A 416 3.37 30.71 -9.25
N ALA A 417 2.62 30.40 -10.30
CA ALA A 417 2.32 29.03 -10.71
C ALA A 417 3.63 28.24 -10.95
N LYS A 418 4.63 28.84 -11.61
CA LYS A 418 5.94 28.21 -11.82
C LYS A 418 6.64 27.84 -10.50
N ARG A 419 6.60 28.75 -9.50
CA ARG A 419 7.18 28.47 -8.17
C ARG A 419 6.41 27.35 -7.43
N MET A 420 5.08 27.38 -7.49
CA MET A 420 4.21 26.36 -6.87
C MET A 420 4.47 24.98 -7.48
N VAL A 421 4.57 24.89 -8.80
CA VAL A 421 4.88 23.65 -9.53
C VAL A 421 6.26 23.13 -9.15
N ALA A 422 7.30 23.98 -9.21
CA ALA A 422 8.66 23.57 -8.86
C ALA A 422 8.74 23.05 -7.42
N PHE A 423 8.10 23.74 -6.47
CA PHE A 423 8.05 23.32 -5.07
C PHE A 423 7.35 21.96 -4.89
N ALA A 424 6.21 21.74 -5.54
CA ALA A 424 5.47 20.50 -5.43
C ALA A 424 6.20 19.32 -6.08
N MET A 425 6.86 19.56 -7.21
CA MET A 425 7.67 18.54 -7.90
C MET A 425 8.89 18.14 -7.08
N ASP A 426 9.61 19.12 -6.52
CA ASP A 426 10.77 18.88 -5.64
C ASP A 426 10.38 18.04 -4.43
N LEU A 427 9.29 18.40 -3.73
CA LEU A 427 8.79 17.65 -2.56
C LEU A 427 8.42 16.20 -2.87
N MET A 428 8.02 15.90 -4.10
CA MET A 428 7.59 14.57 -4.49
C MET A 428 8.64 13.82 -5.33
N GLY A 429 9.87 14.36 -5.45
CA GLY A 429 10.96 13.75 -6.19
C GLY A 429 10.68 13.62 -7.71
N LEU A 430 9.99 14.60 -8.29
CA LEU A 430 9.56 14.59 -9.69
C LEU A 430 10.32 15.59 -10.59
N GLU A 431 11.28 16.33 -10.05
CA GLU A 431 12.01 17.39 -10.76
C GLU A 431 12.83 16.89 -11.96
N ALA A 432 13.22 15.62 -11.95
CA ALA A 432 13.97 15.00 -13.04
C ALA A 432 13.11 14.54 -14.23
N VAL A 433 11.76 14.53 -14.08
CA VAL A 433 10.85 13.88 -15.04
C VAL A 433 9.69 14.78 -15.51
N PRO A 434 9.87 16.11 -15.73
CA PRO A 434 8.77 17.03 -16.02
C PRO A 434 7.99 16.67 -17.30
N GLU A 435 8.69 16.15 -18.31
CA GLU A 435 8.14 15.83 -19.63
C GLU A 435 7.62 14.39 -19.75
N LYS A 436 7.84 13.55 -18.72
CA LYS A 436 7.34 12.15 -18.74
C LYS A 436 5.83 12.13 -18.64
N LYS A 437 5.19 11.18 -19.32
CA LYS A 437 3.72 11.01 -19.22
C LYS A 437 3.35 10.38 -17.90
N PRO A 438 2.36 10.90 -17.17
CA PRO A 438 1.93 10.30 -15.89
C PRO A 438 1.57 8.82 -15.99
N HIS A 439 0.91 8.41 -17.07
CA HIS A 439 0.50 7.01 -17.28
C HIS A 439 1.64 6.03 -17.66
N ASP A 440 2.83 6.54 -17.98
CA ASP A 440 4.02 5.70 -18.21
C ASP A 440 4.72 5.28 -16.90
N PHE A 441 4.24 5.79 -15.76
CA PHE A 441 4.71 5.41 -14.42
C PHE A 441 3.92 4.25 -13.81
N GLY A 442 4.51 3.58 -12.83
CA GLY A 442 3.81 2.67 -11.91
C GLY A 442 2.81 3.41 -11.01
N VAL A 443 1.99 2.64 -10.28
CA VAL A 443 0.96 3.21 -9.38
C VAL A 443 1.59 4.11 -8.30
N PRO A 444 2.72 3.74 -7.67
CA PRO A 444 3.35 4.59 -6.64
C PRO A 444 3.72 5.97 -7.15
N GLU A 445 4.39 6.05 -8.32
CA GLU A 445 4.80 7.32 -8.90
C GLU A 445 3.60 8.14 -9.38
N ARG A 446 2.56 7.49 -9.96
CA ARG A 446 1.31 8.18 -10.32
C ARG A 446 0.65 8.82 -9.10
N LYS A 447 0.66 8.16 -7.94
CA LYS A 447 0.20 8.75 -6.67
C LYS A 447 1.04 9.96 -6.27
N ARG A 448 2.37 9.91 -6.48
CA ARG A 448 3.25 11.07 -6.23
C ARG A 448 2.89 12.25 -7.15
N VAL A 449 2.64 12.01 -8.44
CA VAL A 449 2.20 13.05 -9.38
C VAL A 449 0.83 13.63 -8.97
N ALA A 450 -0.14 12.78 -8.63
CA ALA A 450 -1.46 13.21 -8.15
C ALA A 450 -1.36 14.03 -6.86
N THR A 451 -0.50 13.65 -5.94
CA THR A 451 -0.22 14.39 -4.71
C THR A 451 0.43 15.75 -5.02
N ALA A 452 1.44 15.79 -5.91
CA ALA A 452 2.10 17.01 -6.33
C ALA A 452 1.10 18.02 -6.96
N SER A 453 0.16 17.55 -7.79
CA SER A 453 -0.84 18.44 -8.42
C SER A 453 -1.76 19.10 -7.40
N VAL A 454 -2.08 18.42 -6.29
CA VAL A 454 -2.87 18.99 -5.19
C VAL A 454 -2.06 19.97 -4.35
N ILE A 455 -0.82 19.63 -4.02
CA ILE A 455 0.06 20.49 -3.22
C ILE A 455 0.38 21.79 -3.95
N ALA A 456 0.57 21.72 -5.26
CA ALA A 456 0.81 22.88 -6.10
C ALA A 456 -0.31 23.91 -6.02
N MET A 457 -1.56 23.52 -5.68
CA MET A 457 -2.67 24.47 -5.47
C MET A 457 -2.50 25.35 -4.24
N ASN A 458 -1.60 25.01 -3.32
CA ASN A 458 -1.28 25.72 -2.07
C ASN A 458 -2.51 26.02 -1.19
N THR A 459 -3.46 25.09 -1.11
CA THR A 459 -4.69 25.23 -0.31
C THR A 459 -4.40 25.23 1.19
N PRO A 460 -5.24 25.89 2.04
CA PRO A 460 -5.12 25.84 3.50
C PRO A 460 -5.29 24.43 4.09
N VAL A 461 -6.15 23.63 3.46
CA VAL A 461 -6.43 22.25 3.85
C VAL A 461 -5.99 21.31 2.72
N VAL A 462 -5.23 20.28 3.08
CA VAL A 462 -4.79 19.23 2.16
C VAL A 462 -5.33 17.90 2.66
N VAL A 463 -6.02 17.17 1.80
CA VAL A 463 -6.58 15.84 2.08
C VAL A 463 -5.89 14.82 1.17
N LEU A 464 -5.31 13.79 1.75
CA LEU A 464 -4.66 12.70 1.04
C LEU A 464 -5.40 11.40 1.33
N ASP A 465 -6.01 10.80 0.31
CA ASP A 465 -6.77 9.55 0.45
C ASP A 465 -5.91 8.35 0.05
N GLU A 466 -5.51 7.52 1.04
CA GLU A 466 -4.65 6.34 0.93
C GLU A 466 -3.32 6.61 0.17
N PRO A 467 -2.55 7.64 0.57
CA PRO A 467 -1.33 8.00 -0.16
C PRO A 467 -0.19 6.98 0.01
N THR A 468 -0.17 6.23 1.13
CA THR A 468 0.88 5.26 1.47
C THR A 468 0.74 3.92 0.73
N GLY A 469 -0.46 3.57 0.26
CA GLY A 469 -0.72 2.29 -0.38
C GLY A 469 0.15 2.05 -1.63
N GLY A 470 0.92 0.95 -1.63
CA GLY A 470 1.83 0.57 -2.71
C GLY A 470 3.13 1.38 -2.80
N GLN A 471 3.35 2.34 -1.89
CA GLN A 471 4.61 3.09 -1.83
C GLN A 471 5.76 2.21 -1.29
N ASP A 472 6.94 2.43 -1.82
CA ASP A 472 8.18 1.91 -1.23
C ASP A 472 8.64 2.78 -0.03
N ALA A 473 9.72 2.37 0.63
CA ALA A 473 10.23 3.09 1.79
C ALA A 473 10.58 4.56 1.48
N GLU A 474 11.12 4.83 0.29
CA GLU A 474 11.45 6.19 -0.15
C GLU A 474 10.18 7.03 -0.33
N GLY A 475 9.14 6.47 -0.95
CA GLY A 475 7.85 7.15 -1.13
C GLY A 475 7.16 7.45 0.19
N ILE A 476 7.22 6.55 1.19
CA ILE A 476 6.68 6.79 2.54
C ILE A 476 7.46 7.89 3.26
N GLU A 477 8.78 7.90 3.14
CA GLU A 477 9.62 8.96 3.73
C GLU A 477 9.33 10.33 3.12
N LEU A 478 9.22 10.41 1.78
CA LEU A 478 8.82 11.65 1.09
C LEU A 478 7.46 12.16 1.55
N LEU A 479 6.47 11.27 1.71
CA LEU A 479 5.15 11.62 2.23
C LEU A 479 5.23 12.15 3.67
N GLY A 480 6.03 11.53 4.53
CA GLY A 480 6.24 12.00 5.91
C GLY A 480 6.87 13.39 5.96
N GLN A 481 7.89 13.64 5.15
CA GLN A 481 8.55 14.95 5.02
C GLN A 481 7.57 16.01 4.48
N LEU A 482 6.78 15.66 3.46
CA LEU A 482 5.72 16.50 2.93
C LEU A 482 4.73 16.94 4.01
N VAL A 483 4.14 15.97 4.74
CA VAL A 483 3.19 16.24 5.81
C VAL A 483 3.81 17.18 6.84
N GLY A 484 5.03 16.89 7.28
CA GLY A 484 5.77 17.75 8.22
C GLY A 484 5.95 19.19 7.73
N GLN A 485 6.31 19.38 6.46
CA GLN A 485 6.48 20.71 5.88
C GLN A 485 5.15 21.46 5.75
N LEU A 486 4.07 20.80 5.33
CA LEU A 486 2.75 21.43 5.21
C LEU A 486 2.22 21.88 6.58
N VAL A 487 2.38 21.04 7.61
CA VAL A 487 2.00 21.39 9.00
C VAL A 487 2.83 22.56 9.50
N GLN A 488 4.14 22.61 9.24
CA GLN A 488 5.00 23.75 9.61
C GLN A 488 4.57 25.05 8.91
N GLN A 489 3.96 24.97 7.73
CA GLN A 489 3.38 26.12 7.03
C GLN A 489 2.01 26.54 7.60
N GLY A 490 1.52 25.89 8.66
CA GLY A 490 0.23 26.16 9.29
C GLY A 490 -0.97 25.61 8.53
N LYS A 491 -0.77 24.60 7.67
CA LYS A 491 -1.87 23.93 6.95
C LYS A 491 -2.45 22.80 7.80
N LEU A 492 -3.76 22.56 7.63
CA LEU A 492 -4.38 21.33 8.10
C LEU A 492 -4.16 20.24 7.06
N VAL A 493 -3.53 19.14 7.48
CA VAL A 493 -3.33 17.95 6.63
C VAL A 493 -4.20 16.81 7.16
N VAL A 494 -5.09 16.30 6.33
CA VAL A 494 -5.93 15.13 6.65
C VAL A 494 -5.45 13.96 5.82
N VAL A 495 -4.95 12.92 6.45
CA VAL A 495 -4.49 11.69 5.79
C VAL A 495 -5.46 10.56 6.11
N VAL A 496 -6.13 10.07 5.10
CA VAL A 496 -6.91 8.83 5.20
C VAL A 496 -5.98 7.67 4.89
N THR A 497 -5.81 6.74 5.81
CA THR A 497 -4.88 5.62 5.60
C THR A 497 -5.25 4.40 6.46
N HIS A 498 -4.83 3.23 6.02
CA HIS A 498 -4.77 2.02 6.83
C HIS A 498 -3.37 1.76 7.39
N ASP A 499 -2.37 2.55 7.00
CA ASP A 499 -1.00 2.48 7.50
C ASP A 499 -0.91 3.08 8.91
N VAL A 500 -0.99 2.21 9.92
CA VAL A 500 -0.91 2.60 11.33
C VAL A 500 0.47 3.10 11.72
N ASN A 501 1.54 2.61 11.07
CA ASN A 501 2.90 3.06 11.33
C ASN A 501 3.09 4.51 10.86
N PHE A 502 2.55 4.85 9.68
CA PHE A 502 2.53 6.24 9.21
C PHE A 502 1.74 7.14 10.16
N ALA A 503 0.52 6.71 10.54
CA ALA A 503 -0.32 7.47 11.47
C ALA A 503 0.35 7.66 12.84
N ALA A 504 1.00 6.64 13.39
CA ALA A 504 1.72 6.71 14.66
C ALA A 504 2.90 7.70 14.63
N ARG A 505 3.63 7.75 13.51
CA ARG A 505 4.84 8.59 13.37
C ARG A 505 4.52 10.05 13.03
N HIS A 506 3.47 10.32 12.27
CA HIS A 506 3.25 11.64 11.67
C HIS A 506 1.98 12.36 12.12
N ALA A 507 1.00 11.66 12.72
CA ALA A 507 -0.23 12.31 13.17
C ALA A 507 -0.06 13.06 14.49
N ASP A 508 -0.72 14.24 14.58
CA ASP A 508 -0.97 14.92 15.84
C ASP A 508 -2.28 14.40 16.48
N ARG A 509 -3.21 13.90 15.64
CA ARG A 509 -4.52 13.37 16.04
C ARG A 509 -4.91 12.20 15.17
N VAL A 510 -5.47 11.15 15.75
CA VAL A 510 -5.96 9.96 15.05
C VAL A 510 -7.43 9.78 15.30
N ILE A 511 -8.20 9.61 14.22
CA ILE A 511 -9.64 9.34 14.24
C ILE A 511 -9.87 7.94 13.69
N ALA A 512 -10.35 7.03 14.52
CA ALA A 512 -10.74 5.68 14.09
C ALA A 512 -12.21 5.65 13.68
N LEU A 513 -12.48 5.34 12.41
CA LEU A 513 -13.82 5.18 11.87
C LEU A 513 -14.23 3.70 11.86
N TYR A 514 -15.47 3.44 12.27
CA TYR A 514 -16.09 2.14 12.19
C TYR A 514 -17.55 2.24 11.76
N GLN A 515 -17.92 1.56 10.67
CA GLN A 515 -19.29 1.54 10.12
C GLN A 515 -19.94 2.93 10.00
N GLY A 516 -19.18 3.90 9.51
CA GLY A 516 -19.63 5.28 9.30
C GLY A 516 -19.73 6.14 10.56
N ARG A 517 -19.17 5.70 11.69
CA ARG A 517 -19.14 6.43 12.98
C ARG A 517 -17.72 6.66 13.45
N VAL A 518 -17.49 7.73 14.17
CA VAL A 518 -16.26 7.93 14.93
C VAL A 518 -16.29 7.02 16.15
N LEU A 519 -15.31 6.13 16.26
CA LEU A 519 -15.16 5.19 17.38
C LEU A 519 -14.17 5.74 18.41
N LEU A 520 -13.03 6.25 17.94
CA LEU A 520 -11.99 6.90 18.75
C LEU A 520 -11.56 8.19 18.05
N ASP A 521 -11.19 9.18 18.84
CA ASP A 521 -10.75 10.49 18.38
C ASP A 521 -9.88 11.11 19.47
N ASP A 522 -8.56 10.98 19.33
CA ASP A 522 -7.59 11.42 20.35
C ASP A 522 -6.17 11.50 19.74
N ASP A 523 -5.16 11.79 20.55
CA ASP A 523 -3.76 11.66 20.16
C ASP A 523 -3.38 10.21 19.83
N PRO A 524 -2.32 9.98 19.03
CA PRO A 524 -1.93 8.64 18.59
C PRO A 524 -1.69 7.64 19.74
N ARG A 525 -1.06 8.06 20.85
CA ARG A 525 -0.80 7.17 22.00
C ARG A 525 -2.08 6.67 22.63
N THR A 526 -3.02 7.59 22.86
CA THR A 526 -4.31 7.26 23.43
C THR A 526 -5.11 6.33 22.50
N VAL A 527 -5.11 6.58 21.20
CA VAL A 527 -5.86 5.75 20.23
C VAL A 527 -5.25 4.36 20.12
N PHE A 528 -3.94 4.26 19.87
CA PHE A 528 -3.28 2.96 19.67
C PHE A 528 -3.11 2.17 20.97
N GLY A 529 -3.13 2.83 22.13
CA GLY A 529 -3.17 2.16 23.43
C GLY A 529 -4.52 1.47 23.75
N ARG A 530 -5.62 1.84 23.04
CA ARG A 530 -6.97 1.24 23.22
C ARG A 530 -7.19 0.05 22.29
N GLU A 531 -6.32 -0.94 22.35
CA GLU A 531 -6.31 -2.10 21.46
C GLU A 531 -7.65 -2.84 21.39
N GLU A 532 -8.32 -3.10 22.52
CA GLU A 532 -9.64 -3.78 22.54
C GLU A 532 -10.72 -3.01 21.76
N THR A 533 -10.64 -1.68 21.77
CA THR A 533 -11.56 -0.83 21.01
C THR A 533 -11.18 -0.81 19.53
N LEU A 534 -9.89 -0.71 19.21
CA LEU A 534 -9.38 -0.76 17.84
C LEU A 534 -9.65 -2.11 17.16
N ALA A 535 -9.54 -3.21 17.89
CA ALA A 535 -9.84 -4.55 17.37
C ALA A 535 -11.23 -4.63 16.71
N ARG A 536 -12.20 -3.82 17.18
CA ARG A 536 -13.53 -3.72 16.55
C ARG A 536 -13.48 -3.12 15.15
N THR A 537 -12.45 -2.35 14.84
CA THR A 537 -12.25 -1.74 13.52
C THR A 537 -11.38 -2.60 12.61
N HIS A 538 -10.91 -3.76 13.08
CA HIS A 538 -9.90 -4.59 12.42
C HIS A 538 -8.62 -3.80 12.06
N VAL A 539 -8.32 -2.74 12.82
CA VAL A 539 -7.06 -2.01 12.76
C VAL A 539 -6.21 -2.48 13.93
N GLU A 540 -5.06 -3.04 13.63
CA GLU A 540 -4.07 -3.41 14.65
C GLU A 540 -3.20 -2.21 14.98
N PRO A 541 -2.80 -2.03 16.26
CA PRO A 541 -1.78 -1.05 16.61
C PRO A 541 -0.44 -1.36 15.94
N PRO A 542 0.49 -0.36 15.83
CA PRO A 542 1.85 -0.61 15.35
C PRO A 542 2.53 -1.78 16.03
N ALA A 543 3.41 -2.49 15.30
CA ALA A 543 4.14 -3.64 15.84
C ALA A 543 4.90 -3.31 17.12
N VAL A 544 5.51 -2.12 17.20
CA VAL A 544 6.21 -1.61 18.39
C VAL A 544 5.27 -1.41 19.59
N THR A 545 4.04 -0.96 19.35
CA THR A 545 3.01 -0.80 20.40
C THR A 545 2.61 -2.15 20.97
N ARG A 546 2.35 -3.13 20.10
CA ARG A 546 2.01 -4.51 20.50
C ARG A 546 3.18 -5.16 21.25
N LEU A 547 4.41 -4.95 20.77
CA LEU A 547 5.63 -5.45 21.42
C LEU A 547 5.80 -4.86 22.82
N GLY A 548 5.67 -3.55 22.97
CA GLY A 548 5.74 -2.87 24.27
C GLY A 548 4.74 -3.44 25.28
N LYS A 549 3.50 -3.69 24.83
CA LYS A 549 2.45 -4.29 25.66
C LYS A 549 2.79 -5.73 26.09
N LEU A 550 3.29 -6.57 25.15
CA LEU A 550 3.72 -7.94 25.47
C LEU A 550 4.89 -7.96 26.47
N LEU A 551 5.73 -6.93 26.46
CA LEU A 551 6.83 -6.75 27.41
C LEU A 551 6.37 -6.14 28.74
N GLY A 552 5.07 -5.83 28.90
CA GLY A 552 4.49 -5.28 30.13
C GLY A 552 4.81 -3.80 30.36
N LEU A 553 5.18 -3.06 29.31
CA LEU A 553 5.39 -1.61 29.42
C LEU A 553 4.05 -0.90 29.59
N GLU A 554 3.99 0.06 30.52
CA GLU A 554 2.78 0.84 30.81
C GLU A 554 2.50 1.89 29.70
N GLU A 555 3.56 2.37 29.07
CA GLU A 555 3.45 3.40 28.02
C GLU A 555 3.19 2.80 26.65
N THR A 556 2.33 3.47 25.87
CA THR A 556 2.07 3.14 24.47
C THR A 556 3.22 3.67 23.62
N LEU A 557 4.03 2.79 23.06
CA LEU A 557 5.13 3.14 22.16
C LEU A 557 4.62 3.31 20.72
N LEU A 558 5.13 4.32 20.01
CA LEU A 558 4.69 4.67 18.67
C LEU A 558 5.78 4.46 17.60
N SER A 559 7.05 4.31 18.02
CA SER A 559 8.15 4.10 17.08
C SER A 559 9.22 3.16 17.65
N PRO A 560 10.01 2.49 16.77
CA PRO A 560 11.16 1.68 17.20
C PRO A 560 12.15 2.42 18.07
N GLU A 561 12.37 3.71 17.81
CA GLU A 561 13.30 4.56 18.56
C GLU A 561 12.87 4.71 20.02
N GLU A 562 11.56 4.81 20.27
CA GLU A 562 11.03 4.88 21.64
C GLU A 562 11.31 3.59 22.42
N LEU A 563 11.13 2.42 21.79
CA LEU A 563 11.45 1.14 22.43
C LEU A 563 12.95 0.99 22.65
N LEU A 564 13.77 1.39 21.68
CA LEU A 564 15.22 1.38 21.83
C LEU A 564 15.70 2.27 22.99
N ALA A 565 15.08 3.43 23.18
CA ALA A 565 15.40 4.30 24.32
C ALA A 565 15.09 3.67 25.69
N VAL A 566 14.10 2.76 25.77
CA VAL A 566 13.80 2.00 27.00
C VAL A 566 14.87 0.97 27.31
N PHE A 567 15.32 0.20 26.29
CA PHE A 567 16.24 -0.93 26.48
C PHE A 567 17.72 -0.57 26.34
N ALA A 568 18.04 0.49 25.64
CA ALA A 568 19.41 0.99 25.43
C ALA A 568 19.43 2.53 25.50
N PRO A 569 19.18 3.12 26.67
CA PRO A 569 19.33 4.57 26.85
C PRO A 569 20.76 4.99 26.48
N GLU A 570 20.92 6.08 25.70
CA GLU A 570 22.21 6.65 25.27
C GLU A 570 23.12 7.03 26.46
#